data_f27ba246403808af3036e596acace2cd
#
_entry.id   f27ba246403808af3036e596acace2cd
#
_cell.length_a   1.000
_cell.length_b   1.000
_cell.length_c   1.000
_cell.angle_alpha   90.00
_cell.angle_beta   90.00
_cell.angle_gamma   90.00
#
_symmetry.space_group_name_H-M   'P 1'
#
loop_
_entity.id
_entity.type
_entity.pdbx_description
1 polymer ?
#
loop_
_entity_poly.entity_id
_entity_poly.type
_entity_poly.pdbx_seq_one_letter_code
_entity_poly.pdbx_strand_id
1 'polypeptide(L)'
;MLQLYFFPMACSLASRIALMEAGIEARYHLVDIWTKKVLEDDSDFWTVSAKGAVPVLVLENGERLTESAAVLQYIADLKPELGLAPRPGERDRYRLQEWLSFVGSEIHKAFLFPTFWYRDDAAKAAARERIGKSISIAAEHLAGRPYLVGERFTVADGYLTWSLLLLGRGGVDIAQWPSLVNYVAHMQERPQLKAAVEIEMRLRKTVKV
;
A
#
# COMPACT_ATOMS: atom_id res chain seq x y z
N MET A 1 15.42 -10.86 12.18
CA MET A 1 13.95 -10.58 12.12
C MET A 1 13.74 -9.24 11.43
N LEU A 2 12.82 -9.18 10.47
CA LEU A 2 12.45 -7.93 9.78
C LEU A 2 11.78 -6.94 10.74
N GLN A 3 11.92 -5.63 10.44
CA GLN A 3 11.24 -4.57 11.18
C GLN A 3 10.54 -3.62 10.21
N LEU A 4 9.26 -3.34 10.41
CA LEU A 4 8.47 -2.43 9.58
C LEU A 4 8.13 -1.16 10.35
N TYR A 5 8.64 -0.04 9.88
CA TYR A 5 8.20 1.29 10.32
C TYR A 5 6.98 1.70 9.51
N PHE A 6 5.90 2.01 10.19
CA PHE A 6 4.59 2.20 9.59
C PHE A 6 3.79 3.33 10.25
N PHE A 7 2.77 3.80 9.56
CA PHE A 7 1.70 4.62 10.14
C PHE A 7 0.36 3.99 9.80
N PRO A 8 -0.60 3.93 10.74
CA PRO A 8 -1.85 3.21 10.52
C PRO A 8 -2.67 3.77 9.36
N MET A 9 -3.08 2.89 8.46
CA MET A 9 -3.81 3.18 7.23
C MET A 9 -3.02 3.99 6.19
N ALA A 10 -1.70 4.23 6.38
CA ALA A 10 -0.84 4.75 5.32
C ALA A 10 -0.43 3.65 4.33
N CYS A 11 0.37 3.99 3.32
CA CYS A 11 0.83 3.04 2.30
C CYS A 11 1.60 1.84 2.85
N SER A 12 2.14 1.95 4.05
CA SER A 12 2.75 0.85 4.81
C SER A 12 1.79 -0.30 5.13
N LEU A 13 0.46 -0.07 5.08
CA LEU A 13 -0.53 -1.15 5.19
C LEU A 13 -0.35 -2.20 4.09
N ALA A 14 -0.01 -1.78 2.86
CA ALA A 14 0.30 -2.74 1.79
C ALA A 14 1.48 -3.66 2.15
N SER A 15 2.51 -3.12 2.83
CA SER A 15 3.64 -3.91 3.33
C SER A 15 3.24 -4.87 4.45
N ARG A 16 2.35 -4.44 5.37
CA ARG A 16 1.78 -5.33 6.39
C ARG A 16 0.98 -6.46 5.76
N ILE A 17 0.13 -6.15 4.78
CA ILE A 17 -0.63 -7.16 4.03
C ILE A 17 0.33 -8.18 3.41
N ALA A 18 1.38 -7.72 2.72
CA ALA A 18 2.36 -8.59 2.08
C ALA A 18 3.09 -9.50 3.09
N LEU A 19 3.52 -8.98 4.25
CA LEU A 19 4.14 -9.76 5.32
C LEU A 19 3.19 -10.84 5.86
N MET A 20 1.93 -10.48 6.11
CA MET A 20 0.93 -11.41 6.61
C MET A 20 0.56 -12.48 5.57
N GLU A 21 0.41 -12.13 4.30
CA GLU A 21 0.18 -13.08 3.20
C GLU A 21 1.37 -14.02 3.00
N ALA A 22 2.60 -13.53 3.25
CA ALA A 22 3.81 -14.34 3.21
C ALA A 22 4.03 -15.20 4.47
N GLY A 23 3.23 -15.01 5.53
CA GLY A 23 3.46 -15.66 6.82
C GLY A 23 4.79 -15.28 7.46
N ILE A 24 5.29 -14.07 7.19
CA ILE A 24 6.57 -13.57 7.70
C ILE A 24 6.30 -12.70 8.95
N GLU A 25 6.88 -13.11 10.07
CA GLU A 25 6.87 -12.30 11.28
C GLU A 25 7.81 -11.10 11.15
N ALA A 26 7.33 -9.94 11.61
CA ALA A 26 8.10 -8.71 11.65
C ALA A 26 7.79 -7.94 12.93
N ARG A 27 8.77 -7.20 13.42
CA ARG A 27 8.55 -6.19 14.46
C ARG A 27 7.98 -4.93 13.81
N TYR A 28 6.96 -4.35 14.42
CA TYR A 28 6.27 -3.17 13.89
C TYR A 28 6.59 -1.95 14.77
N HIS A 29 7.05 -0.87 14.13
CA HIS A 29 7.36 0.39 14.79
C HIS A 29 6.40 1.47 14.29
N LEU A 30 5.60 1.99 15.21
CA LEU A 30 4.62 3.02 14.91
C LEU A 30 5.30 4.40 14.82
N VAL A 31 5.15 5.05 13.69
CA VAL A 31 5.75 6.38 13.42
C VAL A 31 4.67 7.44 13.41
N ASP A 32 4.87 8.52 14.16
CA ASP A 32 4.13 9.76 13.90
C ASP A 32 4.71 10.45 12.66
N ILE A 33 3.95 10.42 11.57
CA ILE A 33 4.39 10.96 10.28
C ILE A 33 4.41 12.49 10.22
N TRP A 34 3.87 13.19 11.21
CA TRP A 34 3.92 14.66 11.30
C TRP A 34 5.10 15.12 12.14
N THR A 35 5.26 14.58 13.34
CA THR A 35 6.36 14.93 14.27
C THR A 35 7.64 14.20 13.93
N LYS A 36 7.58 13.16 13.09
CA LYS A 36 8.73 12.30 12.73
C LYS A 36 9.34 11.60 13.93
N LYS A 37 8.47 11.11 14.83
CA LYS A 37 8.87 10.36 16.00
C LYS A 37 8.43 8.90 15.89
N VAL A 38 9.26 7.99 16.39
CA VAL A 38 8.88 6.61 16.66
C VAL A 38 8.16 6.59 18.00
N LEU A 39 6.90 6.14 18.03
CA LEU A 39 6.04 6.33 19.20
C LEU A 39 6.38 5.43 20.40
N GLU A 40 7.14 4.35 20.19
CA GLU A 40 7.53 3.45 21.26
C GLU A 40 8.60 4.04 22.19
N ASP A 41 9.51 4.86 21.66
CA ASP A 41 10.69 5.35 22.39
C ASP A 41 11.00 6.83 22.16
N ASP A 42 10.12 7.56 21.47
CA ASP A 42 10.26 8.97 21.08
C ASP A 42 11.52 9.27 20.25
N SER A 43 12.15 8.25 19.68
CA SER A 43 13.33 8.41 18.84
C SER A 43 13.02 9.16 17.54
N ASP A 44 14.04 9.81 16.99
CA ASP A 44 13.90 10.58 15.75
C ASP A 44 13.85 9.66 14.52
N PHE A 45 12.70 9.64 13.83
CA PHE A 45 12.51 8.84 12.62
C PHE A 45 13.40 9.28 11.45
N TRP A 46 13.91 10.51 11.45
CA TRP A 46 14.90 10.94 10.45
C TRP A 46 16.19 10.11 10.52
N THR A 47 16.53 9.56 11.70
CA THR A 47 17.66 8.64 11.83
C THR A 47 17.43 7.29 11.17
N VAL A 48 16.15 6.90 10.96
CA VAL A 48 15.74 5.67 10.30
C VAL A 48 15.56 5.90 8.80
N SER A 49 14.97 7.02 8.40
CA SER A 49 14.65 7.32 7.01
C SER A 49 14.95 8.77 6.65
N ALA A 50 15.98 8.99 5.85
CA ALA A 50 16.27 10.33 5.31
C ALA A 50 15.15 10.91 4.45
N LYS A 51 14.19 10.07 3.99
CA LYS A 51 12.99 10.49 3.26
C LYS A 51 11.86 10.93 4.20
N GLY A 52 11.95 10.63 5.51
CA GLY A 52 10.90 10.91 6.50
C GLY A 52 9.53 10.30 6.15
N ALA A 53 9.51 9.19 5.41
CA ALA A 53 8.31 8.57 4.88
C ALA A 53 8.27 7.06 5.18
N VAL A 54 7.08 6.54 5.42
CA VAL A 54 6.80 5.11 5.56
C VAL A 54 6.32 4.54 4.20
N PRO A 55 6.50 3.23 3.93
CA PRO A 55 7.15 2.23 4.76
C PRO A 55 8.68 2.35 4.77
N VAL A 56 9.29 1.93 5.86
CA VAL A 56 10.69 1.52 5.89
C VAL A 56 10.76 0.09 6.39
N LEU A 57 11.35 -0.79 5.61
CA LEU A 57 11.61 -2.17 6.02
C LEU A 57 13.09 -2.28 6.37
N VAL A 58 13.38 -2.58 7.64
CA VAL A 58 14.75 -2.90 8.09
C VAL A 58 14.94 -4.39 7.94
N LEU A 59 15.96 -4.76 7.17
CA LEU A 59 16.31 -6.13 6.86
C LEU A 59 17.09 -6.77 8.00
N GLU A 60 17.31 -8.09 7.95
CA GLU A 60 18.01 -8.81 9.02
C GLU A 60 19.46 -8.40 9.18
N ASN A 61 20.10 -7.94 8.11
CA ASN A 61 21.46 -7.40 8.11
C ASN A 61 21.54 -5.92 8.52
N GLY A 62 20.40 -5.28 8.88
CA GLY A 62 20.33 -3.87 9.26
C GLY A 62 20.14 -2.89 8.09
N GLU A 63 20.17 -3.35 6.84
CA GLU A 63 19.87 -2.51 5.69
C GLU A 63 18.43 -2.00 5.72
N ARG A 64 18.21 -0.80 5.18
CA ARG A 64 16.91 -0.14 5.16
C ARG A 64 16.41 -0.05 3.73
N LEU A 65 15.29 -0.70 3.47
CA LEU A 65 14.61 -0.63 2.19
C LEU A 65 13.40 0.29 2.30
N THR A 66 13.28 1.22 1.36
CA THR A 66 12.18 2.18 1.27
C THR A 66 11.47 2.04 -0.08
N GLU A 67 10.42 2.83 -0.30
CA GLU A 67 9.52 2.79 -1.45
C GLU A 67 8.64 1.52 -1.48
N SER A 68 7.33 1.74 -1.47
CA SER A 68 6.35 0.64 -1.41
C SER A 68 6.58 -0.42 -2.48
N ALA A 69 6.87 -0.01 -3.72
CA ALA A 69 7.10 -0.94 -4.82
C ALA A 69 8.32 -1.85 -4.61
N ALA A 70 9.40 -1.32 -4.02
CA ALA A 70 10.61 -2.11 -3.71
C ALA A 70 10.37 -3.03 -2.49
N VAL A 71 9.79 -2.48 -1.42
CA VAL A 71 9.48 -3.22 -0.19
C VAL A 71 8.56 -4.40 -0.47
N LEU A 72 7.51 -4.19 -1.27
CA LEU A 72 6.55 -5.23 -1.63
C LEU A 72 7.17 -6.36 -2.44
N GLN A 73 8.01 -6.04 -3.42
CA GLN A 73 8.72 -7.05 -4.20
C GLN A 73 9.70 -7.83 -3.33
N TYR A 74 10.45 -7.16 -2.46
CA TYR A 74 11.37 -7.81 -1.55
C TYR A 74 10.66 -8.82 -0.64
N ILE A 75 9.54 -8.43 -0.03
CA ILE A 75 8.75 -9.33 0.82
C ILE A 75 8.25 -10.55 0.03
N ALA A 76 7.75 -10.34 -1.18
CA ALA A 76 7.27 -11.42 -2.05
C ALA A 76 8.40 -12.40 -2.44
N ASP A 77 9.60 -11.87 -2.67
CA ASP A 77 10.76 -12.67 -3.09
C ASP A 77 11.38 -13.47 -1.93
N LEU A 78 11.06 -13.17 -0.67
CA LEU A 78 11.46 -13.99 0.49
C LEU A 78 10.76 -15.36 0.54
N LYS A 79 9.59 -15.48 -0.10
CA LYS A 79 8.74 -16.69 -0.14
C LYS A 79 8.22 -16.93 -1.56
N PRO A 80 9.13 -17.19 -2.53
CA PRO A 80 8.76 -17.29 -3.95
C PRO A 80 7.77 -18.44 -4.24
N GLU A 81 7.74 -19.46 -3.41
CA GLU A 81 6.81 -20.58 -3.49
C GLU A 81 5.34 -20.17 -3.28
N LEU A 82 5.08 -19.07 -2.59
CA LEU A 82 3.72 -18.57 -2.37
C LEU A 82 3.16 -17.82 -3.59
N GLY A 83 4.02 -17.44 -4.54
CA GLY A 83 3.61 -16.77 -5.77
C GLY A 83 3.02 -15.36 -5.55
N LEU A 84 3.43 -14.67 -4.47
CA LEU A 84 3.02 -13.29 -4.19
C LEU A 84 3.60 -12.29 -5.19
N ALA A 85 4.60 -12.71 -5.97
CA ALA A 85 5.08 -12.06 -7.19
C ALA A 85 5.53 -13.14 -8.19
N PRO A 86 5.38 -12.92 -9.50
CA PRO A 86 6.03 -13.74 -10.51
C PRO A 86 7.55 -13.74 -10.34
N ARG A 87 8.22 -14.80 -10.74
CA ARG A 87 9.68 -14.90 -10.58
C ARG A 87 10.42 -13.83 -11.39
N PRO A 88 11.58 -13.34 -10.91
CA PRO A 88 12.42 -12.46 -11.70
C PRO A 88 12.74 -13.07 -13.08
N GLY A 89 12.62 -12.24 -14.14
CA GLY A 89 12.83 -12.69 -15.53
C GLY A 89 11.57 -13.20 -16.24
N GLU A 90 10.51 -13.57 -15.53
CA GLU A 90 9.23 -13.90 -16.13
C GLU A 90 8.53 -12.64 -16.69
N ARG A 91 7.77 -12.80 -17.78
CA ARG A 91 7.02 -11.69 -18.39
C ARG A 91 6.05 -11.02 -17.40
N ASP A 92 5.37 -11.80 -16.60
CA ASP A 92 4.39 -11.31 -15.64
C ASP A 92 5.05 -10.54 -14.47
N ARG A 93 6.35 -10.75 -14.22
CA ARG A 93 7.11 -9.91 -13.29
C ARG A 93 7.12 -8.44 -13.73
N TYR A 94 7.29 -8.18 -15.02
CA TYR A 94 7.23 -6.82 -15.56
C TYR A 94 5.82 -6.23 -15.49
N ARG A 95 4.78 -7.06 -15.63
CA ARG A 95 3.40 -6.63 -15.41
C ARG A 95 3.14 -6.26 -13.95
N LEU A 96 3.68 -7.03 -13.01
CA LEU A 96 3.64 -6.68 -11.59
C LEU A 96 4.32 -5.32 -11.34
N GLN A 97 5.51 -5.11 -11.89
CA GLN A 97 6.27 -3.86 -11.73
C GLN A 97 5.54 -2.67 -12.37
N GLU A 98 4.92 -2.87 -13.52
CA GLU A 98 4.07 -1.87 -14.18
C GLU A 98 2.92 -1.43 -13.26
N TRP A 99 2.19 -2.37 -12.66
CA TRP A 99 1.11 -2.07 -11.73
C TRP A 99 1.60 -1.44 -10.43
N LEU A 100 2.70 -1.91 -9.86
CA LEU A 100 3.29 -1.29 -8.67
C LEU A 100 3.71 0.16 -8.94
N SER A 101 4.30 0.41 -10.12
CA SER A 101 4.67 1.75 -10.56
C SER A 101 3.44 2.63 -10.76
N PHE A 102 2.43 2.14 -11.49
CA PHE A 102 1.19 2.86 -11.78
C PHE A 102 0.44 3.24 -10.49
N VAL A 103 0.24 2.28 -9.58
CA VAL A 103 -0.41 2.57 -8.29
C VAL A 103 0.41 3.60 -7.49
N GLY A 104 1.73 3.48 -7.48
CA GLY A 104 2.62 4.38 -6.76
C GLY A 104 2.58 5.81 -7.29
N SER A 105 2.68 5.99 -8.59
CA SER A 105 2.78 7.32 -9.22
C SER A 105 1.41 7.96 -9.47
N GLU A 106 0.47 7.21 -10.06
CA GLU A 106 -0.77 7.79 -10.57
C GLU A 106 -1.92 7.79 -9.55
N ILE A 107 -1.91 6.87 -8.57
CA ILE A 107 -2.95 6.82 -7.54
C ILE A 107 -2.42 7.36 -6.21
N HIS A 108 -1.38 6.77 -5.67
CA HIS A 108 -0.85 7.15 -4.37
C HIS A 108 -0.28 8.57 -4.38
N LYS A 109 0.74 8.84 -5.19
CA LYS A 109 1.43 10.15 -5.17
C LYS A 109 0.63 11.24 -5.87
N ALA A 110 -0.05 10.93 -6.97
CA ALA A 110 -0.80 11.94 -7.72
C ALA A 110 -2.13 12.34 -7.07
N PHE A 111 -2.74 11.46 -6.24
CA PHE A 111 -4.04 11.72 -5.65
C PHE A 111 -4.07 11.62 -4.12
N LEU A 112 -3.72 10.46 -3.55
CA LEU A 112 -3.85 10.29 -2.10
C LEU A 112 -2.91 11.23 -1.34
N PHE A 113 -1.69 11.42 -1.84
CA PHE A 113 -0.77 12.33 -1.20
C PHE A 113 -1.29 13.80 -1.18
N PRO A 114 -1.69 14.42 -2.30
CA PRO A 114 -2.30 15.75 -2.28
C PRO A 114 -3.52 15.84 -1.37
N THR A 115 -4.38 14.82 -1.39
CA THR A 115 -5.60 14.79 -0.58
C THR A 115 -5.33 14.93 0.92
N PHE A 116 -4.27 14.28 1.42
CA PHE A 116 -3.98 14.26 2.86
C PHE A 116 -2.98 15.34 3.30
N TRP A 117 -2.10 15.80 2.39
CA TRP A 117 -1.00 16.69 2.76
C TRP A 117 -1.18 18.13 2.29
N TYR A 118 -1.94 18.37 1.24
CA TYR A 118 -2.17 19.74 0.76
C TYR A 118 -3.32 20.39 1.53
N ARG A 119 -3.14 21.68 1.84
CA ARG A 119 -4.18 22.51 2.46
C ARG A 119 -5.04 23.23 1.42
N ASP A 120 -4.52 23.39 0.21
CA ASP A 120 -5.18 24.09 -0.89
C ASP A 120 -6.30 23.23 -1.49
N ASP A 121 -7.53 23.73 -1.42
CA ASP A 121 -8.71 23.04 -1.93
C ASP A 121 -8.75 23.00 -3.46
N ALA A 122 -8.15 23.98 -4.16
CA ALA A 122 -8.03 23.96 -5.62
C ALA A 122 -7.09 22.83 -6.08
N ALA A 123 -5.96 22.63 -5.39
CA ALA A 123 -5.05 21.52 -5.65
C ALA A 123 -5.72 20.15 -5.38
N LYS A 124 -6.52 20.04 -4.33
CA LYS A 124 -7.31 18.82 -4.06
C LYS A 124 -8.38 18.57 -5.11
N ALA A 125 -9.05 19.62 -5.61
CA ALA A 125 -10.05 19.52 -6.68
C ALA A 125 -9.41 19.02 -7.98
N ALA A 126 -8.29 19.61 -8.38
CA ALA A 126 -7.53 19.18 -9.56
C ALA A 126 -7.04 17.71 -9.43
N ALA A 127 -6.60 17.30 -8.25
CA ALA A 127 -6.23 15.91 -7.99
C ALA A 127 -7.42 14.96 -8.13
N ARG A 128 -8.62 15.35 -7.65
CA ARG A 128 -9.87 14.57 -7.82
C ARG A 128 -10.29 14.42 -9.28
N GLU A 129 -10.20 15.50 -10.06
CA GLU A 129 -10.52 15.45 -11.49
C GLU A 129 -9.58 14.49 -12.24
N ARG A 130 -8.29 14.57 -11.96
CA ARG A 130 -7.27 13.74 -12.61
C ARG A 130 -7.39 12.26 -12.27
N ILE A 131 -7.74 11.93 -11.02
CA ILE A 131 -7.71 10.53 -10.55
C ILE A 131 -8.73 9.65 -11.27
N GLY A 132 -9.87 10.20 -11.69
CA GLY A 132 -10.93 9.46 -12.37
C GLY A 132 -10.41 8.64 -13.55
N LYS A 133 -9.49 9.22 -14.34
CA LYS A 133 -8.87 8.52 -15.47
C LYS A 133 -8.02 7.33 -15.01
N SER A 134 -7.20 7.52 -14.00
CA SER A 134 -6.33 6.44 -13.47
C SER A 134 -7.15 5.31 -12.85
N ILE A 135 -8.23 5.65 -12.14
CA ILE A 135 -9.15 4.65 -11.58
C ILE A 135 -9.91 3.91 -12.67
N SER A 136 -10.35 4.61 -13.75
CA SER A 136 -11.01 3.95 -14.88
C SER A 136 -10.11 2.93 -15.57
N ILE A 137 -8.79 3.23 -15.72
CA ILE A 137 -7.82 2.27 -16.27
C ILE A 137 -7.76 0.99 -15.42
N ALA A 138 -7.71 1.13 -14.09
CA ALA A 138 -7.72 -0.03 -13.19
C ALA A 138 -9.07 -0.78 -13.26
N ALA A 139 -10.18 -0.06 -13.35
CA ALA A 139 -11.52 -0.64 -13.45
C ALA A 139 -11.73 -1.44 -14.73
N GLU A 140 -11.29 -0.90 -15.85
CA GLU A 140 -11.34 -1.58 -17.16
C GLU A 140 -10.47 -2.84 -17.17
N HIS A 141 -9.26 -2.75 -16.61
CA HIS A 141 -8.38 -3.90 -16.52
C HIS A 141 -8.96 -5.02 -15.65
N LEU A 142 -9.60 -4.67 -14.52
CA LEU A 142 -10.21 -5.62 -13.59
C LEU A 142 -11.63 -6.06 -13.98
N ALA A 143 -12.17 -5.58 -15.09
CA ALA A 143 -13.45 -6.06 -15.60
C ALA A 143 -13.34 -7.55 -16.00
N GLY A 144 -13.96 -8.42 -15.21
CA GLY A 144 -13.91 -9.87 -15.39
C GLY A 144 -12.60 -10.55 -14.97
N ARG A 145 -11.70 -9.82 -14.27
CA ARG A 145 -10.46 -10.40 -13.73
C ARG A 145 -10.47 -10.33 -12.20
N PRO A 146 -10.08 -11.39 -11.51
CA PRO A 146 -10.02 -11.40 -10.05
C PRO A 146 -8.77 -10.66 -9.50
N TYR A 147 -7.69 -10.55 -10.30
CA TYR A 147 -6.41 -9.99 -9.89
C TYR A 147 -5.77 -9.13 -10.99
N LEU A 148 -4.82 -8.28 -10.58
CA LEU A 148 -4.07 -7.41 -11.50
C LEU A 148 -3.13 -8.18 -12.43
N VAL A 149 -2.54 -9.27 -11.94
CA VAL A 149 -1.56 -10.07 -12.69
C VAL A 149 -1.87 -11.56 -12.53
N GLY A 150 -2.09 -12.23 -13.64
CA GLY A 150 -2.36 -13.67 -13.63
C GLY A 150 -3.67 -14.03 -12.93
N GLU A 151 -3.69 -15.23 -12.32
CA GLU A 151 -4.90 -15.86 -11.76
C GLU A 151 -4.84 -15.97 -10.22
N ARG A 152 -3.91 -15.24 -9.57
CA ARG A 152 -3.73 -15.27 -8.12
C ARG A 152 -3.36 -13.91 -7.57
N PHE A 153 -3.62 -13.74 -6.28
CA PHE A 153 -3.21 -12.55 -5.54
C PHE A 153 -1.70 -12.32 -5.64
N THR A 154 -1.32 -11.07 -5.88
CA THR A 154 0.05 -10.57 -5.83
C THR A 154 0.15 -9.35 -4.91
N VAL A 155 1.37 -8.96 -4.57
CA VAL A 155 1.59 -7.74 -3.76
C VAL A 155 1.08 -6.46 -4.43
N ALA A 156 0.92 -6.45 -5.76
CA ALA A 156 0.30 -5.33 -6.48
C ALA A 156 -1.18 -5.18 -6.12
N ASP A 157 -1.90 -6.30 -5.93
CA ASP A 157 -3.30 -6.31 -5.51
C ASP A 157 -3.46 -5.71 -4.10
N GLY A 158 -2.56 -6.06 -3.18
CA GLY A 158 -2.54 -5.47 -1.84
C GLY A 158 -2.33 -3.96 -1.86
N TYR A 159 -1.45 -3.47 -2.76
CA TYR A 159 -1.17 -2.04 -2.89
C TYR A 159 -2.34 -1.27 -3.53
N LEU A 160 -2.95 -1.83 -4.58
CA LEU A 160 -4.14 -1.23 -5.18
C LEU A 160 -5.30 -1.23 -4.17
N THR A 161 -5.55 -2.34 -3.48
CA THR A 161 -6.63 -2.44 -2.49
C THR A 161 -6.49 -1.38 -1.40
N TRP A 162 -5.28 -1.22 -0.82
CA TRP A 162 -5.03 -0.13 0.12
C TRP A 162 -5.43 1.23 -0.45
N SER A 163 -5.04 1.51 -1.69
CA SER A 163 -5.34 2.78 -2.35
C SER A 163 -6.85 2.99 -2.54
N LEU A 164 -7.57 1.96 -2.98
CA LEU A 164 -9.02 2.00 -3.20
C LEU A 164 -9.81 2.22 -1.90
N LEU A 165 -9.37 1.60 -0.80
CA LEU A 165 -9.99 1.79 0.53
C LEU A 165 -9.91 3.25 1.03
N LEU A 166 -8.98 4.04 0.51
CA LEU A 166 -8.79 5.43 0.91
C LEU A 166 -9.40 6.45 -0.06
N LEU A 167 -9.88 6.05 -1.23
CA LEU A 167 -10.44 6.98 -2.23
C LEU A 167 -11.59 7.83 -1.66
N GLY A 168 -12.48 7.22 -0.88
CA GLY A 168 -13.62 7.91 -0.26
C GLY A 168 -13.20 9.05 0.67
N ARG A 169 -12.05 8.94 1.34
CA ARG A 169 -11.49 10.04 2.15
C ARG A 169 -11.04 11.22 1.30
N GLY A 170 -10.71 10.99 0.05
CA GLY A 170 -10.40 12.01 -0.95
C GLY A 170 -11.63 12.57 -1.67
N GLY A 171 -12.83 12.09 -1.32
CA GLY A 171 -14.07 12.51 -1.97
C GLY A 171 -14.33 11.84 -3.32
N VAL A 172 -13.72 10.68 -3.56
CA VAL A 172 -13.95 9.87 -4.77
C VAL A 172 -14.74 8.62 -4.38
N ASP A 173 -15.96 8.50 -4.91
CA ASP A 173 -16.82 7.35 -4.66
C ASP A 173 -16.50 6.22 -5.63
N ILE A 174 -16.01 5.10 -5.07
CA ILE A 174 -15.68 3.89 -5.83
C ILE A 174 -16.91 3.24 -6.49
N ALA A 175 -18.14 3.53 -6.01
CA ALA A 175 -19.37 2.99 -6.58
C ALA A 175 -19.56 3.35 -8.06
N GLN A 176 -18.87 4.38 -8.56
CA GLN A 176 -18.86 4.73 -9.98
C GLN A 176 -18.21 3.64 -10.86
N TRP A 177 -17.44 2.72 -10.27
CA TRP A 177 -16.76 1.61 -10.96
C TRP A 177 -17.13 0.26 -10.35
N PRO A 178 -18.23 -0.39 -10.81
CA PRO A 178 -18.72 -1.65 -10.25
C PRO A 178 -17.68 -2.78 -10.22
N SER A 179 -16.78 -2.83 -11.21
CA SER A 179 -15.67 -3.81 -11.23
C SER A 179 -14.73 -3.64 -10.03
N LEU A 180 -14.45 -2.41 -9.62
CA LEU A 180 -13.60 -2.14 -8.45
C LEU A 180 -14.33 -2.39 -7.13
N VAL A 181 -15.64 -2.15 -7.06
CA VAL A 181 -16.46 -2.54 -5.90
C VAL A 181 -16.36 -4.05 -5.67
N ASN A 182 -16.60 -4.83 -6.73
CA ASN A 182 -16.49 -6.29 -6.67
C ASN A 182 -15.07 -6.75 -6.35
N TYR A 183 -14.06 -6.11 -6.92
CA TYR A 183 -12.66 -6.41 -6.65
C TYR A 183 -12.30 -6.15 -5.17
N VAL A 184 -12.68 -5.00 -4.62
CA VAL A 184 -12.41 -4.69 -3.19
C VAL A 184 -13.13 -5.69 -2.29
N ALA A 185 -14.39 -6.05 -2.59
CA ALA A 185 -15.12 -7.07 -1.86
C ALA A 185 -14.38 -8.41 -1.89
N HIS A 186 -13.94 -8.86 -3.06
CA HIS A 186 -13.15 -10.08 -3.24
C HIS A 186 -11.82 -10.02 -2.44
N MET A 187 -11.11 -8.91 -2.47
CA MET A 187 -9.88 -8.74 -1.68
C MET A 187 -10.14 -8.83 -0.18
N GLN A 188 -11.26 -8.27 0.31
CA GLN A 188 -11.63 -8.30 1.73
C GLN A 188 -12.07 -9.70 2.23
N GLU A 189 -12.34 -10.65 1.34
CA GLU A 189 -12.55 -12.05 1.72
C GLU A 189 -11.25 -12.75 2.15
N ARG A 190 -10.08 -12.22 1.78
CA ARG A 190 -8.78 -12.77 2.15
C ARG A 190 -8.51 -12.57 3.64
N PRO A 191 -8.31 -13.65 4.43
CA PRO A 191 -8.20 -13.54 5.89
C PRO A 191 -7.05 -12.64 6.34
N GLN A 192 -5.89 -12.73 5.66
CA GLN A 192 -4.69 -11.97 6.03
C GLN A 192 -4.84 -10.47 5.71
N LEU A 193 -5.40 -10.14 4.55
CA LEU A 193 -5.69 -8.76 4.18
C LEU A 193 -6.71 -8.14 5.13
N LYS A 194 -7.80 -8.83 5.41
CA LYS A 194 -8.84 -8.39 6.35
C LYS A 194 -8.26 -8.13 7.73
N ALA A 195 -7.48 -9.08 8.26
CA ALA A 195 -6.84 -8.94 9.57
C ALA A 195 -5.87 -7.74 9.61
N ALA A 196 -5.06 -7.53 8.56
CA ALA A 196 -4.15 -6.39 8.47
C ALA A 196 -4.91 -5.05 8.54
N VAL A 197 -6.01 -4.93 7.77
CA VAL A 197 -6.86 -3.73 7.77
C VAL A 197 -7.48 -3.50 9.14
N GLU A 198 -8.05 -4.53 9.78
CA GLU A 198 -8.66 -4.44 11.10
C GLU A 198 -7.67 -4.03 12.19
N ILE A 199 -6.44 -4.57 12.16
CA ILE A 199 -5.36 -4.19 13.06
C ILE A 199 -5.06 -2.69 12.92
N GLU A 200 -4.84 -2.22 11.71
CA GLU A 200 -4.47 -0.82 11.48
C GLU A 200 -5.64 0.16 11.71
N MET A 201 -6.87 -0.24 11.44
CA MET A 201 -8.05 0.56 11.80
C MET A 201 -8.17 0.75 13.31
N ARG A 202 -7.86 -0.28 14.11
CA ARG A 202 -7.82 -0.17 15.58
C ARG A 202 -6.70 0.77 16.03
N LEU A 203 -5.49 0.56 15.52
CA LEU A 203 -4.34 1.42 15.84
C LEU A 203 -4.60 2.89 15.43
N ARG A 204 -5.27 3.12 14.30
CA ARG A 204 -5.58 4.48 13.82
C ARG A 204 -6.46 5.27 14.80
N LYS A 205 -7.30 4.59 15.59
CA LYS A 205 -8.13 5.21 16.62
C LYS A 205 -7.33 5.63 17.87
N THR A 206 -6.18 5.00 18.10
CA THR A 206 -5.33 5.30 19.27
C THR A 206 -4.30 6.41 18.99
N VAL A 207 -3.98 6.64 17.73
CA VAL A 207 -3.06 7.72 17.34
C VAL A 207 -3.83 9.04 17.25
N LYS A 208 -3.49 9.97 18.16
CA LYS A 208 -4.03 11.34 18.09
C LYS A 208 -3.35 12.07 16.92
N VAL A 209 -4.16 12.52 15.98
CA VAL A 209 -3.75 13.30 14.80
C VAL A 209 -4.64 14.50 14.68
#